data_a02f626396c2647831cb129827d3fac0
#
_entry.id   a02f626396c2647831cb129827d3fac0
#
_cell.length_a   1.000
_cell.length_b   1.000
_cell.length_c   1.000
_cell.angle_alpha   90.00
_cell.angle_beta   90.00
_cell.angle_gamma   90.00
#
_symmetry.space_group_name_H-M   'P 1'
#
loop_
_entity.id
_entity.type
_entity.pdbx_description
1 polymer ?
#
loop_
_entity_poly.entity_id
_entity_poly.type
_entity_poly.pdbx_seq_one_letter_code
_entity_poly.pdbx_strand_id
1 'polypeptide(L)'
;IVGAMRGNEIQQLYICSQLIKVLKDLEMRGAISHNHEILVIPSANRFSMNVEKRFWPVDNTDINRMFPGDEAGDTTKQIAAAIFESSKGYSYGIQFASFYMPGDFIPHVRMMETGYQSASLANLFGLQYVVIRKPKPMDTATLNYSWQMNGTNAFSIYTNSTDMVDEKSARQAVSSVLRFLTRMGILKYNNHSGYIASVINEYDLSCLLYTSDAADEL
;
A
#
# COMPACT_ATOMS: atom_id res chain seq x y z
N ILE A 1 -4.26 -6.06 -4.82
CA ILE A 1 -3.01 -5.30 -4.63
C ILE A 1 -3.06 -4.09 -5.54
N VAL A 2 -2.79 -2.89 -5.02
CA VAL A 2 -2.86 -1.64 -5.79
C VAL A 2 -1.53 -0.90 -5.66
N GLY A 3 -0.98 -0.46 -6.80
CA GLY A 3 0.25 0.29 -6.92
C GLY A 3 0.03 1.81 -6.94
N ALA A 4 0.54 2.45 -7.99
CA ALA A 4 0.53 3.90 -8.14
C ALA A 4 -0.88 4.49 -8.23
N MET A 5 -1.26 5.30 -7.25
CA MET A 5 -2.48 6.12 -7.26
C MET A 5 -2.25 7.50 -7.86
N ARG A 6 -1.02 7.98 -7.81
CA ARG A 6 -0.60 9.29 -8.30
C ARG A 6 0.41 9.17 -9.41
N GLY A 7 0.48 10.17 -10.28
CA GLY A 7 1.32 10.09 -11.48
C GLY A 7 2.83 10.14 -11.23
N ASN A 8 3.26 10.59 -10.06
CA ASN A 8 4.68 10.57 -9.68
C ASN A 8 5.07 9.34 -8.85
N GLU A 9 4.18 8.37 -8.66
CA GLU A 9 4.43 7.16 -7.86
C GLU A 9 5.13 6.06 -8.68
N ILE A 10 6.30 6.36 -9.23
CA ILE A 10 7.08 5.46 -10.10
C ILE A 10 7.57 4.25 -9.33
N GLN A 11 7.96 4.43 -8.07
CA GLN A 11 8.40 3.34 -7.20
C GLN A 11 7.31 2.26 -7.04
N GLN A 12 6.06 2.66 -6.81
CA GLN A 12 4.93 1.75 -6.64
C GLN A 12 4.60 1.00 -7.93
N LEU A 13 4.69 1.70 -9.07
CA LEU A 13 4.54 1.06 -10.38
C LEU A 13 5.63 0.01 -10.62
N TYR A 14 6.89 0.34 -10.30
CA TYR A 14 8.01 -0.58 -10.43
C TYR A 14 7.83 -1.82 -9.54
N ILE A 15 7.45 -1.65 -8.27
CA ILE A 15 7.16 -2.75 -7.35
C ILE A 15 6.09 -3.68 -7.92
N CYS A 16 4.97 -3.12 -8.40
CA CYS A 16 3.91 -3.92 -9.01
C CYS A 16 4.39 -4.66 -10.26
N SER A 17 5.21 -4.03 -11.09
CA SER A 17 5.80 -4.68 -12.27
C SER A 17 6.66 -5.89 -11.89
N GLN A 18 7.52 -5.77 -10.88
CA GLN A 18 8.32 -6.90 -10.39
C GLN A 18 7.45 -7.98 -9.76
N LEU A 19 6.46 -7.59 -8.95
CA LEU A 19 5.53 -8.53 -8.33
C LEU A 19 4.74 -9.32 -9.36
N ILE A 20 4.22 -8.67 -10.40
CA ILE A 20 3.48 -9.34 -11.49
C ILE A 20 4.35 -10.37 -12.20
N LYS A 21 5.62 -10.06 -12.48
CA LYS A 21 6.55 -11.02 -13.09
C LYS A 21 6.70 -12.29 -12.27
N VAL A 22 6.90 -12.13 -10.95
CA VAL A 22 7.04 -13.25 -10.03
C VAL A 22 5.73 -14.04 -9.90
N LEU A 23 4.59 -13.36 -9.75
CA LEU A 23 3.29 -14.02 -9.64
C LEU A 23 2.93 -14.82 -10.90
N LYS A 24 3.21 -14.30 -12.10
CA LYS A 24 3.00 -15.03 -13.37
C LYS A 24 3.88 -16.28 -13.45
N ASP A 25 5.14 -16.20 -13.04
CA ASP A 25 6.03 -17.37 -12.99
C ASP A 25 5.50 -18.42 -11.98
N LEU A 26 5.06 -17.99 -10.81
CA LEU A 26 4.48 -18.88 -9.80
C LEU A 26 3.16 -19.49 -10.27
N GLU A 27 2.33 -18.75 -10.99
CA GLU A 27 1.10 -19.25 -11.60
C GLU A 27 1.39 -20.36 -12.63
N MET A 28 2.34 -20.12 -13.55
CA MET A 28 2.78 -21.11 -14.54
C MET A 28 3.32 -22.39 -13.91
N ARG A 29 3.90 -22.31 -12.73
CA ARG A 29 4.40 -23.47 -11.94
C ARG A 29 3.31 -24.12 -11.08
N GLY A 30 2.07 -23.66 -11.12
CA GLY A 30 0.99 -24.17 -10.27
C GLY A 30 1.19 -23.87 -8.77
N ALA A 31 1.94 -22.84 -8.45
CA ALA A 31 2.23 -22.45 -7.07
C ALA A 31 1.17 -21.54 -6.45
N ILE A 32 0.17 -21.09 -7.22
CA ILE A 32 -1.00 -20.38 -6.70
C ILE A 32 -2.06 -21.42 -6.35
N SER A 33 -2.64 -21.35 -5.16
CA SER A 33 -3.69 -22.28 -4.72
C SER A 33 -4.97 -22.04 -5.52
N HIS A 34 -5.59 -23.11 -6.03
CA HIS A 34 -6.72 -23.07 -6.98
C HIS A 34 -7.96 -22.30 -6.51
N ASN A 35 -8.14 -22.13 -5.21
CA ASN A 35 -9.31 -21.44 -4.64
C ASN A 35 -9.03 -19.95 -4.34
N HIS A 36 -7.93 -19.41 -4.86
CA HIS A 36 -7.52 -18.03 -4.60
C HIS A 36 -7.30 -17.28 -5.90
N GLU A 37 -7.67 -16.01 -5.87
CA GLU A 37 -7.46 -15.04 -6.94
C GLU A 37 -6.60 -13.88 -6.44
N ILE A 38 -5.68 -13.40 -7.27
CA ILE A 38 -4.84 -12.25 -6.97
C ILE A 38 -5.04 -11.18 -8.02
N LEU A 39 -5.75 -10.11 -7.67
CA LEU A 39 -5.88 -8.93 -8.50
C LEU A 39 -4.72 -7.97 -8.25
N VAL A 40 -4.06 -7.52 -9.31
CA VAL A 40 -3.03 -6.49 -9.23
C VAL A 40 -3.36 -5.33 -10.16
N ILE A 41 -3.52 -4.13 -9.60
CA ILE A 41 -3.73 -2.87 -10.33
C ILE A 41 -2.44 -2.06 -10.22
N PRO A 42 -1.57 -2.05 -11.25
CA PRO A 42 -0.25 -1.43 -11.15
C PRO A 42 -0.29 0.08 -11.04
N SER A 43 -1.25 0.71 -11.73
CA SER A 43 -1.43 2.16 -11.72
C SER A 43 -2.90 2.51 -11.94
N ALA A 44 -3.44 3.33 -11.03
CA ALA A 44 -4.77 3.91 -11.13
C ALA A 44 -4.78 5.18 -12.01
N ASN A 45 -3.64 5.85 -12.18
CA ASN A 45 -3.53 7.19 -12.76
C ASN A 45 -2.46 7.27 -13.85
N ARG A 46 -2.62 6.48 -14.91
CA ARG A 46 -1.69 6.46 -16.05
C ARG A 46 -1.64 7.80 -16.77
N PHE A 47 -2.77 8.52 -16.84
CA PHE A 47 -2.82 9.80 -17.52
C PHE A 47 -1.92 10.84 -16.84
N SER A 48 -2.02 10.99 -15.53
CA SER A 48 -1.15 11.88 -14.76
C SER A 48 0.33 11.49 -14.88
N MET A 49 0.62 10.19 -14.92
CA MET A 49 1.97 9.66 -15.08
C MET A 49 2.57 10.05 -16.46
N ASN A 50 1.77 9.93 -17.53
CA ASN A 50 2.21 10.27 -18.88
C ASN A 50 2.49 11.76 -19.09
N VAL A 51 1.87 12.63 -18.29
CA VAL A 51 2.04 14.09 -18.36
C VAL A 51 2.84 14.64 -17.16
N GLU A 52 3.51 13.76 -16.41
CA GLU A 52 4.38 14.09 -15.28
C GLU A 52 3.68 14.95 -14.19
N LYS A 53 2.39 14.68 -13.95
CA LYS A 53 1.61 15.34 -12.91
C LYS A 53 1.35 14.39 -11.75
N ARG A 54 1.45 14.91 -10.53
CA ARG A 54 1.17 14.12 -9.32
C ARG A 54 -0.31 13.75 -9.23
N PHE A 55 -1.18 14.72 -9.37
CA PHE A 55 -2.63 14.59 -9.26
C PHE A 55 -3.30 14.59 -10.65
N TRP A 56 -4.61 14.41 -10.70
CA TRP A 56 -5.37 14.44 -11.95
C TRP A 56 -5.16 15.76 -12.69
N PRO A 57 -4.70 15.75 -13.95
CA PRO A 57 -4.19 16.97 -14.60
C PRO A 57 -5.25 18.04 -14.91
N VAL A 58 -6.52 17.65 -14.95
CA VAL A 58 -7.63 18.54 -15.35
C VAL A 58 -8.03 19.46 -14.19
N ASP A 59 -8.12 18.91 -12.98
CA ASP A 59 -8.67 19.61 -11.80
C ASP A 59 -7.76 19.52 -10.57
N ASN A 60 -6.56 18.92 -10.71
CA ASN A 60 -5.60 18.69 -9.65
C ASN A 60 -6.14 17.84 -8.48
N THR A 61 -7.08 16.94 -8.75
CA THR A 61 -7.70 16.07 -7.74
C THR A 61 -6.80 14.87 -7.42
N ASP A 62 -6.71 14.51 -6.14
CA ASP A 62 -6.05 13.29 -5.67
C ASP A 62 -7.04 12.12 -5.70
N ILE A 63 -6.85 11.17 -6.61
CA ILE A 63 -7.72 9.99 -6.71
C ILE A 63 -7.79 9.22 -5.37
N ASN A 64 -6.71 9.18 -4.60
CA ASN A 64 -6.72 8.53 -3.28
C ASN A 64 -7.42 9.36 -2.18
N ARG A 65 -8.23 10.33 -2.56
CA ARG A 65 -9.15 11.08 -1.69
C ARG A 65 -10.58 11.05 -2.23
N MET A 66 -10.87 10.15 -3.19
CA MET A 66 -12.18 10.05 -3.83
C MET A 66 -12.91 8.74 -3.50
N PHE A 67 -12.31 7.86 -2.69
CA PHE A 67 -12.93 6.58 -2.32
C PHE A 67 -14.09 6.73 -1.31
N PRO A 68 -15.14 5.88 -1.41
CA PRO A 68 -15.25 4.70 -2.31
C PRO A 68 -15.53 5.04 -3.78
N GLY A 69 -15.70 6.31 -4.14
CA GLY A 69 -16.01 6.76 -5.49
C GLY A 69 -17.51 6.97 -5.73
N ASP A 70 -17.83 7.38 -6.95
CA ASP A 70 -19.18 7.59 -7.44
C ASP A 70 -19.18 7.39 -8.96
N GLU A 71 -19.97 6.44 -9.48
CA GLU A 71 -20.07 6.14 -10.92
C GLU A 71 -20.68 7.29 -11.72
N ALA A 72 -21.52 8.11 -11.10
CA ALA A 72 -22.14 9.29 -11.70
C ALA A 72 -21.34 10.59 -11.46
N GLY A 73 -20.24 10.51 -10.73
CA GLY A 73 -19.42 11.65 -10.37
C GLY A 73 -18.40 12.05 -11.43
N ASP A 74 -17.51 12.96 -11.07
CA ASP A 74 -16.37 13.38 -11.90
C ASP A 74 -15.43 12.21 -12.21
N THR A 75 -14.60 12.37 -13.24
CA THR A 75 -13.68 11.29 -13.71
C THR A 75 -12.88 10.65 -12.61
N THR A 76 -12.37 11.40 -11.64
CA THR A 76 -11.58 10.87 -10.53
C THR A 76 -12.41 10.03 -9.56
N LYS A 77 -13.69 10.39 -9.34
CA LYS A 77 -14.64 9.59 -8.56
C LYS A 77 -15.03 8.31 -9.28
N GLN A 78 -15.23 8.38 -10.62
CA GLN A 78 -15.50 7.19 -11.44
C GLN A 78 -14.31 6.21 -11.42
N ILE A 79 -13.07 6.70 -11.52
CA ILE A 79 -11.87 5.88 -11.40
C ILE A 79 -11.81 5.21 -10.00
N ALA A 80 -12.07 5.98 -8.94
CA ALA A 80 -12.08 5.46 -7.58
C ALA A 80 -13.17 4.39 -7.40
N ALA A 81 -14.38 4.61 -7.92
CA ALA A 81 -15.48 3.64 -7.90
C ALA A 81 -15.11 2.35 -8.62
N ALA A 82 -14.56 2.46 -9.84
CA ALA A 82 -14.14 1.28 -10.62
C ALA A 82 -13.08 0.44 -9.91
N ILE A 83 -12.08 1.08 -9.28
CA ILE A 83 -11.04 0.40 -8.49
C ILE A 83 -11.67 -0.27 -7.27
N PHE A 84 -12.54 0.43 -6.55
CA PHE A 84 -13.17 -0.07 -5.34
C PHE A 84 -14.07 -1.27 -5.65
N GLU A 85 -14.95 -1.18 -6.64
CA GLU A 85 -15.83 -2.28 -7.06
C GLU A 85 -15.04 -3.49 -7.57
N SER A 86 -13.96 -3.27 -8.36
CA SER A 86 -13.09 -4.37 -8.81
C SER A 86 -12.37 -5.08 -7.68
N SER A 87 -12.16 -4.42 -6.54
CA SER A 87 -11.47 -4.96 -5.37
C SER A 87 -12.39 -5.36 -4.23
N LYS A 88 -13.70 -5.19 -4.38
CA LYS A 88 -14.70 -5.55 -3.40
C LYS A 88 -14.82 -7.06 -3.24
N GLY A 89 -14.98 -7.52 -1.99
CA GLY A 89 -15.10 -8.94 -1.70
C GLY A 89 -13.78 -9.69 -1.55
N TYR A 90 -12.64 -9.07 -1.84
CA TYR A 90 -11.34 -9.65 -1.52
C TYR A 90 -11.08 -9.60 -0.02
N SER A 91 -10.54 -10.70 0.55
CA SER A 91 -10.24 -10.79 1.98
C SER A 91 -9.12 -9.86 2.42
N TYR A 92 -8.19 -9.56 1.50
CA TYR A 92 -6.98 -8.77 1.78
C TYR A 92 -6.76 -7.69 0.74
N GLY A 93 -6.55 -6.46 1.19
CA GLY A 93 -6.18 -5.30 0.38
C GLY A 93 -4.76 -4.84 0.71
N ILE A 94 -3.90 -4.74 -0.30
CA ILE A 94 -2.52 -4.26 -0.13
C ILE A 94 -2.31 -3.07 -1.06
N GLN A 95 -1.97 -1.92 -0.50
CA GLN A 95 -1.64 -0.72 -1.26
C GLN A 95 -0.17 -0.37 -1.04
N PHE A 96 0.59 -0.17 -2.12
CA PHE A 96 1.94 0.37 -2.00
C PHE A 96 1.89 1.87 -1.81
N ALA A 97 2.77 2.37 -0.96
CA ALA A 97 2.93 3.78 -0.65
C ALA A 97 4.41 4.13 -0.45
N SER A 98 4.72 5.41 -0.38
CA SER A 98 6.06 5.92 -0.11
C SER A 98 5.99 7.33 0.47
N PHE A 99 7.15 7.87 0.84
CA PHE A 99 7.26 9.20 1.40
C PHE A 99 7.56 10.23 0.31
N TYR A 100 6.94 11.41 0.44
CA TYR A 100 7.12 12.55 -0.47
C TYR A 100 8.15 13.57 0.03
N MET A 101 8.79 13.27 1.15
CA MET A 101 9.85 14.09 1.72
C MET A 101 11.21 13.43 1.47
N PRO A 102 12.30 14.19 1.37
CA PRO A 102 13.63 13.64 1.32
C PRO A 102 13.94 12.86 2.62
N GLY A 103 14.68 11.77 2.49
CA GLY A 103 15.08 10.94 3.62
C GLY A 103 15.35 9.49 3.20
N ASP A 104 15.90 8.72 4.12
CA ASP A 104 16.06 7.27 3.99
C ASP A 104 15.11 6.58 4.97
N PHE A 105 14.08 5.97 4.42
CA PHE A 105 12.99 5.41 5.20
C PHE A 105 13.02 3.88 5.19
N ILE A 106 12.86 3.31 6.37
CA ILE A 106 12.79 1.85 6.52
C ILE A 106 11.42 1.36 6.03
N PRO A 107 11.37 0.39 5.10
CA PRO A 107 10.12 -0.21 4.68
C PRO A 107 9.32 -0.81 5.84
N HIS A 108 8.03 -0.49 5.92
CA HIS A 108 7.15 -0.93 7.00
C HIS A 108 5.72 -1.12 6.52
N VAL A 109 4.93 -1.85 7.31
CA VAL A 109 3.49 -1.94 7.12
C VAL A 109 2.80 -0.84 7.91
N ARG A 110 1.83 -0.16 7.30
CA ARG A 110 0.98 0.80 8.00
C ARG A 110 -0.49 0.42 7.91
N MET A 111 -1.20 0.62 9.01
CA MET A 111 -2.65 0.40 9.12
C MET A 111 -3.33 1.57 9.82
N MET A 112 -4.63 1.71 9.59
CA MET A 112 -5.47 2.66 10.33
C MET A 112 -6.18 1.96 11.48
N GLU A 113 -6.23 2.63 12.63
CA GLU A 113 -6.96 2.18 13.83
C GLU A 113 -8.45 2.48 13.65
N THR A 114 -9.16 1.58 12.99
CA THR A 114 -10.59 1.69 12.69
C THR A 114 -11.44 0.74 13.53
N GLY A 115 -10.80 -0.11 14.35
CA GLY A 115 -11.45 -1.24 15.03
C GLY A 115 -11.40 -2.55 14.22
N TYR A 116 -11.07 -2.48 12.93
CA TYR A 116 -10.98 -3.64 12.02
C TYR A 116 -9.54 -3.97 11.59
N GLN A 117 -8.54 -3.32 12.20
CA GLN A 117 -7.13 -3.59 11.91
C GLN A 117 -6.66 -4.88 12.59
N SER A 118 -5.71 -5.57 11.95
CA SER A 118 -5.08 -6.78 12.49
C SER A 118 -3.56 -6.68 12.45
N ALA A 119 -2.95 -6.33 13.59
CA ALA A 119 -1.50 -6.28 13.74
C ALA A 119 -0.85 -7.65 13.58
N SER A 120 -1.52 -8.72 13.97
CA SER A 120 -1.04 -10.09 13.79
C SER A 120 -0.93 -10.48 12.32
N LEU A 121 -1.89 -10.09 11.48
CA LEU A 121 -1.80 -10.27 10.04
C LEU A 121 -0.70 -9.40 9.43
N ALA A 122 -0.56 -8.15 9.88
CA ALA A 122 0.50 -7.26 9.41
C ALA A 122 1.91 -7.80 9.69
N ASN A 123 2.12 -8.50 10.80
CA ASN A 123 3.39 -9.17 11.11
C ASN A 123 3.79 -10.22 10.07
N LEU A 124 2.83 -10.80 9.35
CA LEU A 124 3.10 -11.84 8.35
C LEU A 124 3.84 -11.31 7.12
N PHE A 125 3.85 -10.00 6.88
CA PHE A 125 4.67 -9.38 5.84
C PHE A 125 6.17 -9.51 6.12
N GLY A 126 6.57 -9.64 7.39
CA GLY A 126 7.98 -9.80 7.78
C GLY A 126 8.82 -8.55 7.58
N LEU A 127 8.22 -7.39 7.53
CA LEU A 127 8.90 -6.10 7.61
C LEU A 127 9.23 -5.76 9.07
N GLN A 128 10.19 -4.88 9.28
CA GLN A 128 10.73 -4.60 10.60
C GLN A 128 9.73 -3.91 11.53
N TYR A 129 8.82 -3.10 10.96
CA TYR A 129 7.84 -2.34 11.74
C TYR A 129 6.43 -2.49 11.19
N VAL A 130 5.46 -2.46 12.11
CA VAL A 130 4.03 -2.27 11.86
C VAL A 130 3.61 -0.98 12.55
N VAL A 131 3.18 0.01 11.77
CA VAL A 131 2.74 1.32 12.28
C VAL A 131 1.22 1.37 12.26
N ILE A 132 0.63 1.61 13.42
CA ILE A 132 -0.83 1.78 13.57
C ILE A 132 -1.09 3.24 13.92
N ARG A 133 -1.96 3.89 13.15
CA ARG A 133 -2.32 5.29 13.39
C ARG A 133 -3.82 5.52 13.40
N LYS A 134 -4.28 6.51 14.14
CA LYS A 134 -5.67 6.96 14.06
C LYS A 134 -5.94 7.61 12.70
N PRO A 135 -7.08 7.29 12.06
CA PRO A 135 -7.46 7.96 10.83
C PRO A 135 -7.77 9.44 11.10
N LYS A 136 -7.26 10.30 10.23
CA LYS A 136 -7.65 11.73 10.17
C LYS A 136 -8.90 11.86 9.28
N PRO A 137 -9.67 12.96 9.35
CA PRO A 137 -10.85 13.13 8.51
C PRO A 137 -10.60 12.92 7.01
N MET A 138 -9.46 13.37 6.50
CA MET A 138 -9.07 13.16 5.10
C MET A 138 -8.76 11.71 4.72
N ASP A 139 -8.53 10.84 5.68
CA ASP A 139 -8.21 9.42 5.43
C ASP A 139 -9.47 8.61 5.16
N THR A 140 -10.65 9.09 5.58
CA THR A 140 -11.93 8.41 5.35
C THR A 140 -12.30 8.28 3.87
N ALA A 141 -11.68 9.09 3.02
CA ALA A 141 -11.84 9.05 1.57
C ALA A 141 -10.69 8.31 0.84
N THR A 142 -9.94 7.47 1.54
CA THR A 142 -8.88 6.64 0.93
C THR A 142 -9.35 5.23 0.62
N LEU A 143 -8.71 4.59 -0.35
CA LEU A 143 -8.96 3.19 -0.69
C LEU A 143 -8.79 2.26 0.52
N ASN A 144 -7.71 2.45 1.28
CA ASN A 144 -7.39 1.60 2.44
C ASN A 144 -8.46 1.69 3.53
N TYR A 145 -8.97 2.91 3.82
CA TYR A 145 -10.07 3.09 4.76
C TYR A 145 -11.36 2.45 4.24
N SER A 146 -11.71 2.67 2.98
CA SER A 146 -12.91 2.11 2.36
C SER A 146 -12.89 0.58 2.36
N TRP A 147 -11.72 -0.04 2.13
CA TRP A 147 -11.54 -1.48 2.27
C TRP A 147 -11.85 -1.97 3.69
N GLN A 148 -11.27 -1.33 4.71
CA GLN A 148 -11.51 -1.72 6.10
C GLN A 148 -12.99 -1.60 6.48
N MET A 149 -13.67 -0.51 6.06
CA MET A 149 -15.11 -0.33 6.33
C MET A 149 -15.98 -1.35 5.62
N ASN A 150 -15.48 -1.99 4.56
CA ASN A 150 -16.19 -3.05 3.82
C ASN A 150 -15.69 -4.46 4.14
N GLY A 151 -14.99 -4.65 5.26
CA GLY A 151 -14.60 -5.96 5.77
C GLY A 151 -13.35 -6.56 5.13
N THR A 152 -12.62 -5.81 4.30
CA THR A 152 -11.32 -6.22 3.76
C THR A 152 -10.20 -5.88 4.75
N ASN A 153 -9.34 -6.84 5.07
CA ASN A 153 -8.14 -6.56 5.87
C ASN A 153 -7.15 -5.76 5.02
N ALA A 154 -7.00 -4.48 5.30
CA ALA A 154 -6.26 -3.55 4.46
C ALA A 154 -4.92 -3.14 5.06
N PHE A 155 -3.88 -3.15 4.23
CA PHE A 155 -2.51 -2.83 4.58
C PHE A 155 -1.90 -1.85 3.58
N SER A 156 -1.11 -0.90 4.07
CA SER A 156 -0.24 -0.08 3.23
C SER A 156 1.20 -0.50 3.47
N ILE A 157 1.91 -0.87 2.39
CA ILE A 157 3.35 -1.12 2.46
C ILE A 157 4.06 0.16 2.04
N TYR A 158 4.73 0.79 2.99
CA TYR A 158 5.53 1.98 2.76
C TYR A 158 6.94 1.59 2.35
N THR A 159 7.43 2.21 1.30
CA THR A 159 8.79 2.08 0.80
C THR A 159 9.51 3.42 0.87
N ASN A 160 10.75 3.48 0.42
CA ASN A 160 11.59 4.67 0.53
C ASN A 160 11.08 5.83 -0.35
N SER A 161 11.58 5.96 -1.55
CA SER A 161 11.27 7.07 -2.47
C SER A 161 9.94 6.90 -3.19
N THR A 162 9.40 8.02 -3.71
CA THR A 162 8.16 8.05 -4.50
C THR A 162 8.46 8.12 -6.00
N ASP A 163 9.28 9.09 -6.40
CA ASP A 163 9.54 9.50 -7.79
C ASP A 163 10.85 8.95 -8.36
N MET A 164 11.55 8.13 -7.59
CA MET A 164 12.76 7.43 -8.01
C MET A 164 12.64 5.94 -7.69
N VAL A 165 13.24 5.10 -8.54
CA VAL A 165 13.29 3.66 -8.30
C VAL A 165 14.41 3.33 -7.32
N ASP A 166 14.04 2.90 -6.12
CA ASP A 166 14.94 2.25 -5.17
C ASP A 166 14.72 0.73 -5.24
N GLU A 167 15.61 0.06 -5.96
CA GLU A 167 15.52 -1.39 -6.14
C GLU A 167 15.62 -2.18 -4.84
N LYS A 168 16.35 -1.68 -3.84
CA LYS A 168 16.52 -2.38 -2.56
C LYS A 168 15.21 -2.42 -1.81
N SER A 169 14.55 -1.27 -1.63
CA SER A 169 13.24 -1.22 -0.95
C SER A 169 12.14 -1.87 -1.79
N ALA A 170 12.23 -1.82 -3.13
CA ALA A 170 11.30 -2.53 -4.01
C ALA A 170 11.40 -4.05 -3.82
N ARG A 171 12.60 -4.62 -3.79
CA ARG A 171 12.79 -6.05 -3.52
C ARG A 171 12.25 -6.44 -2.14
N GLN A 172 12.46 -5.62 -1.13
CA GLN A 172 11.90 -5.85 0.21
C GLN A 172 10.36 -5.85 0.18
N ALA A 173 9.73 -4.90 -0.51
CA ALA A 173 8.28 -4.83 -0.64
C ALA A 173 7.72 -6.05 -1.39
N VAL A 174 8.30 -6.45 -2.52
CA VAL A 174 7.91 -7.66 -3.25
C VAL A 174 8.05 -8.91 -2.37
N SER A 175 9.20 -9.07 -1.72
CA SER A 175 9.44 -10.21 -0.82
C SER A 175 8.43 -10.26 0.33
N SER A 176 8.07 -9.11 0.90
CA SER A 176 7.10 -9.02 2.00
C SER A 176 5.70 -9.45 1.56
N VAL A 177 5.25 -9.05 0.37
CA VAL A 177 3.97 -9.49 -0.19
C VAL A 177 3.97 -10.99 -0.45
N LEU A 178 5.00 -11.52 -1.09
CA LEU A 178 5.12 -12.96 -1.34
C LEU A 178 5.12 -13.77 -0.05
N ARG A 179 5.81 -13.27 0.99
CA ARG A 179 5.78 -13.88 2.31
C ARG A 179 4.38 -13.88 2.91
N PHE A 180 3.68 -12.75 2.89
CA PHE A 180 2.31 -12.64 3.37
C PHE A 180 1.40 -13.64 2.66
N LEU A 181 1.41 -13.67 1.33
CA LEU A 181 0.59 -14.58 0.53
C LEU A 181 0.91 -16.05 0.82
N THR A 182 2.19 -16.37 1.05
CA THR A 182 2.63 -17.72 1.46
C THR A 182 2.09 -18.08 2.83
N ARG A 183 2.21 -17.19 3.82
CA ARG A 183 1.71 -17.42 5.18
C ARG A 183 0.19 -17.54 5.25
N MET A 184 -0.51 -16.90 4.33
CA MET A 184 -1.97 -17.02 4.18
C MET A 184 -2.40 -18.27 3.39
N GLY A 185 -1.45 -19.10 2.93
CA GLY A 185 -1.74 -20.30 2.14
C GLY A 185 -2.18 -20.04 0.71
N ILE A 186 -2.09 -18.80 0.24
CA ILE A 186 -2.44 -18.41 -1.14
C ILE A 186 -1.35 -18.87 -2.12
N LEU A 187 -0.08 -18.76 -1.72
CA LEU A 187 1.06 -19.23 -2.49
C LEU A 187 1.71 -20.46 -1.85
N LYS A 188 2.05 -21.44 -2.67
CA LYS A 188 2.94 -22.56 -2.34
C LYS A 188 4.39 -22.17 -2.67
N TYR A 189 4.92 -21.20 -1.95
CA TYR A 189 6.23 -20.63 -2.19
C TYR A 189 7.03 -20.57 -0.90
N ASN A 190 8.32 -20.95 -0.97
CA ASN A 190 9.17 -21.01 0.21
C ASN A 190 9.86 -19.66 0.41
N ASN A 191 9.30 -18.83 1.26
CA ASN A 191 9.92 -17.56 1.67
C ASN A 191 9.90 -17.46 3.20
N HIS A 192 11.02 -17.83 3.83
CA HIS A 192 11.17 -17.81 5.28
C HIS A 192 11.89 -16.57 5.80
N SER A 193 12.43 -15.73 4.92
CA SER A 193 13.11 -14.50 5.31
C SER A 193 12.12 -13.45 5.83
N GLY A 194 12.52 -12.69 6.83
CA GLY A 194 11.75 -11.57 7.36
C GLY A 194 11.94 -11.40 8.86
N TYR A 195 11.42 -10.31 9.36
CA TYR A 195 11.50 -9.92 10.77
C TYR A 195 10.22 -10.31 11.54
N ILE A 196 10.33 -10.41 12.85
CA ILE A 196 9.20 -10.23 13.76
C ILE A 196 9.09 -8.71 13.96
N ALA A 197 8.00 -8.11 13.52
CA ALA A 197 7.88 -6.66 13.51
C ALA A 197 7.67 -6.10 14.92
N SER A 198 8.27 -4.94 15.19
CA SER A 198 7.86 -4.08 16.29
C SER A 198 6.60 -3.32 15.91
N VAL A 199 5.58 -3.35 16.76
CA VAL A 199 4.33 -2.58 16.55
C VAL A 199 4.53 -1.21 17.18
N ILE A 200 4.33 -0.17 16.37
CA ILE A 200 4.45 1.23 16.77
C ILE A 200 3.10 1.91 16.60
N ASN A 201 2.59 2.51 17.66
CA ASN A 201 1.44 3.41 17.58
C ASN A 201 1.93 4.82 17.23
N GLU A 202 1.26 5.50 16.30
CA GLU A 202 1.70 6.82 15.79
C GLU A 202 1.74 7.91 16.88
N TYR A 203 1.06 7.70 18.01
CA TYR A 203 1.17 8.59 19.17
C TYR A 203 2.58 8.68 19.73
N ASP A 204 3.32 7.59 19.66
CA ASP A 204 4.69 7.53 20.17
C ASP A 204 5.65 8.29 19.23
N LEU A 205 5.34 8.31 17.92
CA LEU A 205 6.13 9.04 16.92
C LEU A 205 5.95 10.56 17.02
N SER A 206 4.76 11.05 17.36
CA SER A 206 4.55 12.50 17.55
C SER A 206 5.28 13.01 18.79
N CYS A 207 5.41 12.19 19.82
CA CYS A 207 6.19 12.52 21.00
C CYS A 207 7.71 12.58 20.72
N LEU A 208 8.21 11.69 19.85
CA LEU A 208 9.61 11.66 19.45
C LEU A 208 10.00 12.86 18.55
N LEU A 209 9.09 13.30 17.68
CA LEU A 209 9.31 14.49 16.84
C LEU A 209 9.35 15.78 17.68
N TYR A 210 8.50 15.89 18.71
CA TYR A 210 8.51 17.05 19.63
C TYR A 210 9.76 17.12 20.49
N THR A 211 10.36 15.98 20.83
CA THR A 211 11.60 15.95 21.62
C THR A 211 12.84 16.26 20.80
N SER A 212 12.84 16.05 19.48
CA SER A 212 13.96 16.41 18.60
C SER A 212 13.97 17.91 18.29
N ASP A 213 12.82 18.55 18.06
CA ASP A 213 12.74 20.01 17.85
C ASP A 213 13.13 20.81 19.08
N ALA A 214 12.90 20.27 20.29
CA ALA A 214 13.32 20.92 21.54
C ALA A 214 14.83 20.81 21.81
N ALA A 215 15.56 19.92 21.11
CA ALA A 215 16.99 19.75 21.26
C ALA A 215 17.81 20.70 20.34
N ASP A 216 17.18 21.24 19.29
CA ASP A 216 17.82 22.16 18.35
C ASP A 216 17.70 23.65 18.78
N GLU A 217 17.00 23.95 19.88
CA GLU A 217 16.90 25.30 20.46
C GLU A 217 17.80 25.54 21.69
N LEU A 218 18.78 24.69 21.94
CA LEU A 218 19.84 24.85 22.92
C LEU A 218 21.19 24.86 22.24
#